data_c9bdde627743947b90d3647a9c34a01d
#
_entry.id   c9bdde627743947b90d3647a9c34a01d
#
_cell.length_a   1.000
_cell.length_b   1.000
_cell.length_c   1.000
_cell.angle_alpha   90.00
_cell.angle_beta   90.00
_cell.angle_gamma   90.00
#
_symmetry.space_group_name_H-M   'P 1'
#
loop_
_entity.id
_entity.type
_entity.pdbx_description
1 polymer ?
#
loop_
_entity_poly.entity_id
_entity_poly.type
_entity_poly.pdbx_seq_one_letter_code
_entity_poly.pdbx_strand_id
1 'polypeptide(L)'
;GLDNVAMEAIMHGGDRLLVHICLLFNIFLKFSFVPDEFMRCVIIPLVKNKSGDLSDVNNYRAISISTAMSKLFETAIFESVNNAMVSDDYQFGFKSSHSTAICTNVFKQVVDYYTDRGSHVFACFVDFSKAFDRVNYWKLFSMLLNDGVDKQIVKLLCYWYSHQQACVR
;
A
#
# COMPACT_ATOMS: atom_id res chain seq x y z
N GLY A 1 12.15 13.04 2.12
CA GLY A 1 10.78 13.54 1.93
C GLY A 1 10.75 15.06 1.77
N LEU A 2 9.57 15.63 1.56
CA LEU A 2 9.39 17.09 1.46
C LEU A 2 9.66 17.82 2.78
N ASP A 3 9.61 17.11 3.88
CA ASP A 3 9.84 17.58 5.26
C ASP A 3 11.30 17.65 5.65
N ASN A 4 12.21 17.23 4.79
CA ASN A 4 13.65 17.12 5.06
C ASN A 4 14.01 16.27 6.29
N VAL A 5 13.08 15.47 6.80
CA VAL A 5 13.33 14.52 7.88
C VAL A 5 13.84 13.21 7.28
N ALA A 6 15.03 12.82 7.67
CA ALA A 6 15.59 11.53 7.31
C ALA A 6 15.11 10.45 8.27
N MET A 7 14.90 9.22 7.79
CA MET A 7 14.48 8.09 8.63
C MET A 7 15.52 7.81 9.73
N GLU A 8 16.80 8.01 9.42
CA GLU A 8 17.91 7.88 10.35
C GLU A 8 17.77 8.80 11.59
N ALA A 9 17.24 10.01 11.39
CA ALA A 9 16.99 10.93 12.50
C ALA A 9 15.93 10.38 13.47
N ILE A 10 14.95 9.65 12.97
CA ILE A 10 13.93 8.99 13.78
C ILE A 10 14.54 7.75 14.47
N MET A 11 15.30 6.94 13.75
CA MET A 11 15.93 5.73 14.28
C MET A 11 16.95 6.01 15.40
N HIS A 12 17.65 7.13 15.31
CA HIS A 12 18.67 7.54 16.29
C HIS A 12 18.19 8.60 17.27
N GLY A 13 16.93 8.99 17.24
CA GLY A 13 16.34 10.02 18.08
C GLY A 13 16.14 9.64 19.55
N GLY A 14 16.33 8.36 19.87
CA GLY A 14 16.21 7.82 21.22
C GLY A 14 14.77 7.71 21.75
N ASP A 15 14.63 7.12 22.93
CA ASP A 15 13.33 6.76 23.51
C ASP A 15 12.40 7.95 23.75
N ARG A 16 12.96 9.11 24.09
CA ARG A 16 12.15 10.31 24.30
C ARG A 16 11.42 10.74 23.02
N LEU A 17 12.10 10.69 21.87
CA LEU A 17 11.49 11.00 20.59
C LEU A 17 10.38 10.00 20.26
N LEU A 18 10.61 8.71 20.50
CA LEU A 18 9.61 7.66 20.26
C LEU A 18 8.35 7.86 21.10
N VAL A 19 8.48 8.25 22.36
CA VAL A 19 7.33 8.58 23.21
C VAL A 19 6.52 9.75 22.64
N HIS A 20 7.18 10.82 22.16
CA HIS A 20 6.49 11.97 21.56
C HIS A 20 5.80 11.61 20.25
N ILE A 21 6.44 10.79 19.39
CA ILE A 21 5.82 10.30 18.16
C ILE A 21 4.59 9.44 18.49
N CYS A 22 4.69 8.56 19.47
CA CYS A 22 3.57 7.73 19.91
C CYS A 22 2.38 8.58 20.40
N LEU A 23 2.65 9.60 21.22
CA LEU A 23 1.62 10.53 21.68
C LEU A 23 0.99 11.29 20.51
N LEU A 24 1.80 11.76 19.56
CA LEU A 24 1.33 12.45 18.36
C LEU A 24 0.39 11.57 17.54
N PHE A 25 0.78 10.32 17.29
CA PHE A 25 -0.03 9.38 16.52
C PHE A 25 -1.35 9.02 17.23
N ASN A 26 -1.32 8.91 18.56
CA ASN A 26 -2.55 8.74 19.34
C ASN A 26 -3.48 9.96 19.24
N ILE A 27 -2.93 11.17 19.14
CA ILE A 27 -3.72 12.38 18.90
C ILE A 27 -4.37 12.32 17.52
N PHE A 28 -3.62 11.94 16.48
CA PHE A 28 -4.19 11.78 15.13
C PHE A 28 -5.34 10.79 15.10
N LEU A 29 -5.18 9.63 15.74
CA LEU A 29 -6.24 8.63 15.85
C LEU A 29 -7.45 9.17 16.61
N LYS A 30 -7.23 9.78 17.77
CA LYS A 30 -8.29 10.30 18.64
C LYS A 30 -9.15 11.35 17.97
N PHE A 31 -8.54 12.25 17.19
CA PHE A 31 -9.25 13.33 16.51
C PHE A 31 -9.58 13.02 15.04
N SER A 32 -9.16 11.86 14.53
CA SER A 32 -9.31 11.49 13.11
C SER A 32 -8.80 12.60 12.18
N PHE A 33 -7.66 13.17 12.51
CA PHE A 33 -7.05 14.30 11.82
C PHE A 33 -5.56 14.04 11.61
N VAL A 34 -5.06 14.42 10.44
CA VAL A 34 -3.64 14.35 10.06
C VAL A 34 -3.23 15.72 9.51
N PRO A 35 -2.10 16.31 9.95
CA PRO A 35 -1.61 17.58 9.42
C PRO A 35 -1.28 17.51 7.92
N ASP A 36 -1.39 18.64 7.22
CA ASP A 36 -1.19 18.74 5.77
C ASP A 36 0.16 18.20 5.32
N GLU A 37 1.21 18.40 6.12
CA GLU A 37 2.56 17.94 5.83
C GLU A 37 2.67 16.42 5.71
N PHE A 38 1.83 15.68 6.46
CA PHE A 38 1.74 14.22 6.37
C PHE A 38 1.01 13.75 5.12
N MET A 39 0.15 14.59 4.56
CA MET A 39 -0.69 14.26 3.40
C MET A 39 -0.04 14.64 2.07
N ARG A 40 1.13 15.29 2.10
CA ARG A 40 1.86 15.68 0.89
C ARG A 40 2.80 14.58 0.42
N CYS A 41 2.75 14.29 -0.88
CA CYS A 41 3.69 13.39 -1.53
C CYS A 41 4.27 13.98 -2.82
N VAL A 42 5.43 13.46 -3.22
CA VAL A 42 6.06 13.77 -4.51
C VAL A 42 5.87 12.58 -5.43
N ILE A 43 5.36 12.83 -6.62
CA ILE A 43 5.28 11.81 -7.67
C ILE A 43 6.50 11.93 -8.56
N ILE A 44 7.24 10.84 -8.68
CA ILE A 44 8.36 10.70 -9.62
C ILE A 44 7.91 9.77 -10.74
N PRO A 45 7.79 10.28 -11.98
CA PRO A 45 7.47 9.45 -13.13
C PRO A 45 8.68 8.61 -13.53
N LEU A 46 8.56 7.28 -13.45
CA LEU A 46 9.58 6.34 -13.91
C LEU A 46 9.19 5.74 -15.26
N VAL A 47 10.08 5.80 -16.24
CA VAL A 47 9.89 5.23 -17.56
C VAL A 47 9.79 3.71 -17.46
N LYS A 48 8.74 3.11 -18.02
CA LYS A 48 8.55 1.64 -18.08
C LYS A 48 9.42 1.01 -19.15
N ASN A 49 9.40 1.61 -20.35
CA ASN A 49 10.17 1.15 -21.51
C ASN A 49 11.00 2.30 -22.08
N LYS A 50 12.32 2.21 -21.92
CA LYS A 50 13.26 3.25 -22.39
C LYS A 50 13.36 3.36 -23.92
N SER A 51 13.00 2.29 -24.64
CA SER A 51 12.96 2.26 -26.12
C SER A 51 11.58 2.59 -26.70
N GLY A 52 10.58 2.79 -25.83
CA GLY A 52 9.24 3.20 -26.21
C GLY A 52 9.11 4.70 -26.43
N ASP A 53 7.90 5.14 -26.77
CA ASP A 53 7.59 6.56 -26.89
C ASP A 53 7.65 7.24 -25.52
N LEU A 54 8.58 8.20 -25.37
CA LEU A 54 8.76 8.97 -24.13
C LEU A 54 7.74 10.10 -24.01
N SER A 55 6.98 10.42 -25.05
CA SER A 55 5.88 11.39 -25.00
C SER A 55 4.56 10.76 -24.52
N ASP A 56 4.46 9.43 -24.54
CA ASP A 56 3.29 8.71 -24.05
C ASP A 56 3.29 8.63 -22.51
N VAL A 57 2.30 9.25 -21.87
CA VAL A 57 2.09 9.23 -20.42
C VAL A 57 1.90 7.78 -19.90
N ASN A 58 1.38 6.87 -20.71
CA ASN A 58 1.20 5.47 -20.31
C ASN A 58 2.53 4.70 -20.22
N ASN A 59 3.60 5.22 -20.80
CA ASN A 59 4.95 4.68 -20.68
C ASN A 59 5.60 5.02 -19.32
N TYR A 60 4.90 5.68 -18.41
CA TYR A 60 5.41 6.03 -17.09
C TYR A 60 4.68 5.31 -15.97
N ARG A 61 5.42 5.04 -14.89
CA ARG A 61 4.88 4.64 -13.58
C ARG A 61 5.00 5.81 -12.63
N ALA A 62 3.90 6.22 -12.04
CA ALA A 62 3.90 7.21 -10.98
C ALA A 62 4.38 6.56 -9.67
N ILE A 63 5.57 6.94 -9.19
CA ILE A 63 6.07 6.50 -7.89
C ILE A 63 5.86 7.62 -6.90
N SER A 64 5.00 7.40 -5.92
CA SER A 64 4.72 8.37 -4.86
C SER A 64 5.72 8.23 -3.72
N ILE A 65 6.34 9.34 -3.33
CA ILE A 65 7.26 9.41 -2.20
C ILE A 65 6.61 10.31 -1.14
N SER A 66 6.21 9.71 -0.02
CA SER A 66 5.72 10.41 1.16
C SER A 66 6.85 10.76 2.14
N THR A 67 6.53 11.53 3.19
CA THR A 67 7.48 11.88 4.24
C THR A 67 7.84 10.68 5.12
N ALA A 68 8.96 10.74 5.82
CA ALA A 68 9.39 9.67 6.73
C ALA A 68 8.36 9.45 7.85
N MET A 69 7.80 10.53 8.38
CA MET A 69 6.79 10.49 9.43
C MET A 69 5.47 9.88 8.94
N SER A 70 5.03 10.20 7.70
CA SER A 70 3.87 9.55 7.08
C SER A 70 4.04 8.06 6.98
N LYS A 71 5.19 7.61 6.49
CA LYS A 71 5.48 6.15 6.36
C LYS A 71 5.47 5.44 7.70
N LEU A 72 6.03 6.06 8.72
CA LEU A 72 6.01 5.50 10.07
C LEU A 72 4.58 5.38 10.60
N PHE A 73 3.76 6.41 10.39
CA PHE A 73 2.37 6.39 10.80
C PHE A 73 1.54 5.38 10.00
N GLU A 74 1.73 5.29 8.68
CA GLU A 74 1.11 4.26 7.84
C GLU A 74 1.44 2.85 8.34
N THR A 75 2.70 2.60 8.72
CA THR A 75 3.12 1.30 9.26
C THR A 75 2.39 0.98 10.56
N ALA A 76 2.29 1.95 11.48
CA ALA A 76 1.58 1.77 12.75
C ALA A 76 0.08 1.49 12.56
N ILE A 77 -0.57 2.17 11.61
CA ILE A 77 -1.97 1.90 11.26
C ILE A 77 -2.11 0.54 10.58
N PHE A 78 -1.19 0.22 9.67
CA PHE A 78 -1.24 -1.03 8.89
C PHE A 78 -1.25 -2.26 9.79
N GLU A 79 -0.46 -2.29 10.84
CA GLU A 79 -0.46 -3.40 11.81
C GLU A 79 -1.85 -3.60 12.43
N SER A 80 -2.52 -2.50 12.81
CA SER A 80 -3.86 -2.56 13.39
C SER A 80 -4.92 -3.03 12.37
N VAL A 81 -4.82 -2.57 11.12
CA VAL A 81 -5.72 -2.98 10.04
C VAL A 81 -5.48 -4.43 9.65
N ASN A 82 -4.22 -4.84 9.51
CA ASN A 82 -3.85 -6.18 9.06
C ASN A 82 -4.31 -7.27 10.04
N ASN A 83 -4.36 -6.96 11.33
CA ASN A 83 -4.86 -7.89 12.36
C ASN A 83 -6.38 -8.11 12.27
N ALA A 84 -7.12 -7.16 11.72
CA ALA A 84 -8.57 -7.28 11.53
C ALA A 84 -8.95 -7.92 10.19
N MET A 85 -8.09 -7.81 9.18
CA MET A 85 -8.37 -8.30 7.83
C MET A 85 -8.16 -9.81 7.70
N VAL A 86 -9.15 -10.50 7.17
CA VAL A 86 -9.05 -11.90 6.77
C VAL A 86 -8.69 -11.96 5.28
N SER A 87 -7.52 -12.50 4.97
CA SER A 87 -7.11 -12.71 3.58
C SER A 87 -7.36 -14.15 3.15
N ASP A 88 -7.82 -14.33 1.90
CA ASP A 88 -8.00 -15.64 1.28
C ASP A 88 -6.68 -16.44 1.20
N ASP A 89 -6.72 -17.75 1.34
CA ASP A 89 -5.55 -18.62 1.26
C ASP A 89 -4.88 -18.61 -0.12
N TYR A 90 -5.64 -18.30 -1.16
CA TYR A 90 -5.13 -18.16 -2.53
C TYR A 90 -4.58 -16.75 -2.84
N GLN A 91 -4.62 -15.83 -1.88
CA GLN A 91 -4.02 -14.51 -1.98
C GLN A 91 -2.52 -14.61 -1.69
N PHE A 92 -1.67 -14.50 -2.72
CA PHE A 92 -0.20 -14.55 -2.57
C PHE A 92 0.45 -13.17 -2.53
N GLY A 93 -0.24 -12.12 -2.96
CA GLY A 93 0.26 -10.75 -2.91
C GLY A 93 -0.07 -10.06 -1.59
N PHE A 94 0.83 -9.19 -1.12
CA PHE A 94 0.66 -8.37 0.10
C PHE A 94 0.39 -9.16 1.39
N LYS A 95 0.80 -10.41 1.45
CA LYS A 95 0.62 -11.31 2.58
C LYS A 95 1.98 -11.77 3.10
N SER A 96 2.17 -11.73 4.42
CA SER A 96 3.41 -12.20 5.05
C SER A 96 3.66 -13.67 4.71
N SER A 97 4.92 -14.03 4.52
CA SER A 97 5.36 -15.39 4.14
C SER A 97 4.80 -15.92 2.81
N HIS A 98 4.18 -15.06 1.99
CA HIS A 98 3.71 -15.37 0.64
C HIS A 98 4.52 -14.59 -0.39
N SER A 99 4.67 -15.15 -1.59
CA SER A 99 5.42 -14.49 -2.67
C SER A 99 4.92 -14.92 -4.05
N THR A 100 5.26 -14.14 -5.06
CA THR A 100 5.04 -14.49 -6.46
C THR A 100 5.70 -15.84 -6.82
N ALA A 101 6.86 -16.13 -6.24
CA ALA A 101 7.57 -17.40 -6.45
C ALA A 101 6.76 -18.60 -5.96
N ILE A 102 6.11 -18.49 -4.80
CA ILE A 102 5.23 -19.55 -4.27
C ILE A 102 4.02 -19.71 -5.19
N CYS A 103 3.36 -18.63 -5.59
CA CYS A 103 2.24 -18.65 -6.52
C CYS A 103 2.60 -19.36 -7.84
N THR A 104 3.74 -18.98 -8.43
CA THR A 104 4.24 -19.58 -9.68
C THR A 104 4.55 -21.05 -9.50
N ASN A 105 5.12 -21.45 -8.35
CA ASN A 105 5.41 -22.85 -8.07
C ASN A 105 4.14 -23.69 -7.92
N VAL A 106 3.13 -23.18 -7.20
CA VAL A 106 1.82 -23.84 -7.10
C VAL A 106 1.19 -24.02 -8.49
N PHE A 107 1.18 -22.96 -9.30
CA PHE A 107 0.68 -23.02 -10.68
C PHE A 107 1.42 -24.09 -11.49
N LYS A 108 2.76 -24.10 -11.44
CA LYS A 108 3.57 -25.10 -12.15
C LYS A 108 3.23 -26.51 -11.71
N GLN A 109 3.14 -26.78 -10.40
CA GLN A 109 2.79 -28.11 -9.89
C GLN A 109 1.41 -28.58 -10.37
N VAL A 110 0.43 -27.68 -10.44
CA VAL A 110 -0.90 -28.01 -10.97
C VAL A 110 -0.81 -28.36 -12.47
N VAL A 111 -0.08 -27.58 -13.26
CA VAL A 111 0.11 -27.85 -14.68
C VAL A 111 0.80 -29.19 -14.89
N ASP A 112 1.93 -29.43 -14.21
CA ASP A 112 2.69 -30.67 -14.33
C ASP A 112 1.80 -31.89 -13.94
N TYR A 113 1.04 -31.78 -12.84
CA TYR A 113 0.14 -32.85 -12.39
C TYR A 113 -0.86 -33.30 -13.45
N TYR A 114 -1.49 -32.37 -14.16
CA TYR A 114 -2.49 -32.70 -15.17
C TYR A 114 -1.86 -33.11 -16.50
N THR A 115 -0.79 -32.45 -16.95
CA THR A 115 -0.13 -32.78 -18.20
C THR A 115 0.54 -34.14 -18.17
N ASP A 116 1.16 -34.52 -17.05
CA ASP A 116 1.74 -35.87 -16.88
C ASP A 116 0.71 -37.00 -16.96
N ARG A 117 -0.58 -36.67 -16.78
CA ARG A 117 -1.71 -37.57 -16.87
C ARG A 117 -2.45 -37.47 -18.20
N GLY A 118 -1.85 -36.77 -19.18
CA GLY A 118 -2.41 -36.62 -20.54
C GLY A 118 -3.58 -35.64 -20.63
N SER A 119 -3.83 -34.86 -19.61
CA SER A 119 -4.86 -33.81 -19.63
C SER A 119 -4.33 -32.50 -20.16
N HIS A 120 -5.17 -31.73 -20.87
CA HIS A 120 -4.85 -30.35 -21.24
C HIS A 120 -5.17 -29.39 -20.11
N VAL A 121 -4.32 -28.38 -19.90
CA VAL A 121 -4.53 -27.28 -18.96
C VAL A 121 -4.72 -25.98 -19.71
N PHE A 122 -5.81 -25.28 -19.44
CA PHE A 122 -6.10 -23.95 -19.96
C PHE A 122 -5.95 -22.93 -18.84
N ALA A 123 -5.10 -21.92 -19.04
CA ALA A 123 -4.87 -20.86 -18.07
C ALA A 123 -5.28 -19.49 -18.64
N CYS A 124 -5.99 -18.71 -17.83
CA CYS A 124 -6.34 -17.33 -18.15
C CYS A 124 -5.69 -16.40 -17.11
N PHE A 125 -4.86 -15.47 -17.57
CA PHE A 125 -4.23 -14.46 -16.74
C PHE A 125 -4.98 -13.14 -16.88
N VAL A 126 -5.49 -12.62 -15.75
CA VAL A 126 -6.22 -11.35 -15.70
C VAL A 126 -5.33 -10.30 -15.03
N ASP A 127 -5.10 -9.18 -15.72
CA ASP A 127 -4.33 -8.04 -15.19
C ASP A 127 -5.19 -6.78 -15.13
N PHE A 128 -5.01 -6.00 -14.07
CA PHE A 128 -5.74 -4.75 -13.86
C PHE A 128 -4.89 -3.54 -14.22
N SER A 129 -5.26 -2.81 -15.26
CA SER A 129 -4.60 -1.56 -15.62
C SER A 129 -4.81 -0.49 -14.54
N LYS A 130 -3.70 0.06 -14.00
CA LYS A 130 -3.72 1.12 -12.99
C LYS A 130 -4.59 0.76 -11.77
N ALA A 131 -4.39 -0.45 -11.23
CA ALA A 131 -5.22 -1.02 -10.17
C ALA A 131 -5.40 -0.06 -8.98
N PHE A 132 -4.31 0.55 -8.49
CA PHE A 132 -4.36 1.47 -7.35
C PHE A 132 -5.08 2.79 -7.66
N ASP A 133 -4.94 3.32 -8.89
CA ASP A 133 -5.58 4.58 -9.29
C ASP A 133 -7.10 4.45 -9.48
N ARG A 134 -7.59 3.22 -9.61
CA ARG A 134 -9.00 2.90 -9.86
C ARG A 134 -9.77 2.40 -8.64
N VAL A 135 -9.15 2.44 -7.47
CA VAL A 135 -9.82 2.01 -6.23
C VAL A 135 -10.98 2.95 -5.90
N ASN A 136 -12.15 2.37 -5.68
CA ASN A 136 -13.26 3.11 -5.10
C ASN A 136 -13.08 3.18 -3.58
N TYR A 137 -12.66 4.33 -3.08
CA TYR A 137 -12.34 4.53 -1.67
C TYR A 137 -13.56 4.32 -0.75
N TRP A 138 -14.76 4.71 -1.18
CA TRP A 138 -15.98 4.49 -0.38
C TRP A 138 -16.27 3.01 -0.19
N LYS A 139 -16.09 2.22 -1.25
CA LYS A 139 -16.21 0.77 -1.17
C LYS A 139 -15.13 0.16 -0.27
N LEU A 140 -13.89 0.66 -0.39
CA LEU A 140 -12.79 0.23 0.47
C LEU A 140 -13.10 0.48 1.95
N PHE A 141 -13.54 1.68 2.31
CA PHE A 141 -13.89 2.02 3.69
C PHE A 141 -15.05 1.19 4.24
N SER A 142 -16.06 0.92 3.40
CA SER A 142 -17.15 0.03 3.78
C SER A 142 -16.67 -1.40 4.04
N MET A 143 -15.75 -1.91 3.23
CA MET A 143 -15.16 -3.24 3.43
C MET A 143 -14.35 -3.29 4.73
N LEU A 144 -13.49 -2.30 4.99
CA LEU A 144 -12.73 -2.22 6.23
C LEU A 144 -13.63 -2.23 7.48
N LEU A 145 -14.77 -1.53 7.43
CA LEU A 145 -15.75 -1.56 8.52
C LEU A 145 -16.40 -2.93 8.70
N ASN A 146 -16.72 -3.61 7.59
CA ASN A 146 -17.31 -4.95 7.60
C ASN A 146 -16.31 -6.01 8.13
N ASP A 147 -15.02 -5.83 7.83
CA ASP A 147 -13.94 -6.69 8.33
C ASP A 147 -13.59 -6.43 9.81
N GLY A 148 -14.26 -5.44 10.44
CA GLY A 148 -14.10 -5.15 11.86
C GLY A 148 -12.96 -4.20 12.21
N VAL A 149 -12.40 -3.49 11.21
CA VAL A 149 -11.42 -2.42 11.47
C VAL A 149 -12.05 -1.31 12.31
N ASP A 150 -11.30 -0.82 13.30
CA ASP A 150 -11.76 0.23 14.20
C ASP A 150 -12.28 1.47 13.44
N LYS A 151 -13.46 1.95 13.84
CA LYS A 151 -14.13 3.08 13.20
C LYS A 151 -13.31 4.37 13.22
N GLN A 152 -12.46 4.56 14.24
CA GLN A 152 -11.60 5.74 14.30
C GLN A 152 -10.49 5.68 13.25
N ILE A 153 -9.93 4.48 13.01
CA ILE A 153 -8.96 4.24 11.93
C ILE A 153 -9.62 4.51 10.58
N VAL A 154 -10.80 3.97 10.35
CA VAL A 154 -11.50 4.19 9.07
C VAL A 154 -11.84 5.66 8.87
N LYS A 155 -12.29 6.39 9.89
CA LYS A 155 -12.51 7.86 9.82
C LYS A 155 -11.22 8.61 9.49
N LEU A 156 -10.12 8.24 10.12
CA LEU A 156 -8.81 8.83 9.85
C LEU A 156 -8.39 8.58 8.39
N LEU A 157 -8.56 7.36 7.89
CA LEU A 157 -8.26 7.02 6.49
C LEU A 157 -9.16 7.80 5.52
N CYS A 158 -10.46 7.95 5.82
CA CYS A 158 -11.36 8.80 5.03
C CYS A 158 -10.85 10.25 4.96
N TYR A 159 -10.46 10.80 6.10
CA TYR A 159 -9.90 12.15 6.15
C TYR A 159 -8.61 12.24 5.32
N TRP A 160 -7.67 11.33 5.55
CA TRP A 160 -6.38 11.31 4.87
C TRP A 160 -6.53 11.20 3.35
N TYR A 161 -7.31 10.24 2.87
CA TYR A 161 -7.52 10.03 1.43
C TYR A 161 -8.27 11.21 0.75
N SER A 162 -9.12 11.92 1.47
CA SER A 162 -9.85 13.07 0.92
C SER A 162 -9.03 14.36 0.88
N HIS A 163 -7.91 14.45 1.65
CA HIS A 163 -7.07 15.64 1.74
C HIS A 163 -5.65 15.43 1.19
N GLN A 164 -5.37 14.27 0.62
CA GLN A 164 -4.07 13.94 0.06
C GLN A 164 -3.69 14.88 -1.08
N GLN A 165 -2.46 15.39 -1.06
CA GLN A 165 -1.93 16.29 -2.05
C GLN A 165 -0.67 15.70 -2.69
N ALA A 166 -0.60 15.75 -4.01
CA ALA A 166 0.54 15.26 -4.76
C ALA A 166 1.11 16.36 -5.66
N CYS A 167 2.43 16.48 -5.71
CA CYS A 167 3.12 17.29 -6.70
C CYS A 167 4.01 16.40 -7.57
N VAL A 168 4.04 16.66 -8.86
CA VAL A 168 4.92 15.94 -9.82
C VAL A 168 6.25 16.69 -9.88
N ARG A 169 7.35 15.93 -9.83
CA ARG A 169 8.71 16.48 -9.93
C ARG A 169 9.33 16.13 -11.28
#